data_cfc405debd5defa00513e6d17ac6ca80
#
_entry.id   cfc405debd5defa00513e6d17ac6ca80
#
_cell.length_a   1.000
_cell.length_b   1.000
_cell.length_c   1.000
_cell.angle_alpha   90.00
_cell.angle_beta   90.00
_cell.angle_gamma   90.00
#
_symmetry.space_group_name_H-M   'P 1'
#
loop_
_entity.id
_entity.type
_entity.pdbx_description
1 polymer ?
#
loop_
_entity_poly.entity_id
_entity_poly.type
_entity_poly.pdbx_seq_one_letter_code
_entity_poly.pdbx_strand_id
1 'polypeptide(L)'
;FLGDSGIGKTETAKYISSCLGTDMVRIQFSMQQTNSAYQYIFGADHGEDSLARELIRRSSNVILLDEFDKVSPSFYNAFYQMFDEGTFVDANYSVDVSKCIIICTTNYRTEEEAEKYLGTPIYSRFSKVIIFNPINVDDKLRIARKCYERLIAQVNAEDKALIENNSILSFFERVIKEG
;
A
#
# COMPACT_ATOMS: atom_id res chain seq x y z
N PHE A 1 -3.51 -3.84 6.96
CA PHE A 1 -2.87 -2.74 7.67
C PHE A 1 -3.89 -1.62 7.88
N LEU A 2 -4.22 -1.30 9.12
CA LEU A 2 -5.14 -0.25 9.52
C LEU A 2 -4.39 0.98 10.01
N GLY A 3 -4.99 2.18 9.87
CA GLY A 3 -4.47 3.42 10.44
C GLY A 3 -4.53 4.60 9.47
N ASP A 4 -4.27 5.80 9.98
CA ASP A 4 -4.37 7.06 9.22
C ASP A 4 -3.47 7.08 7.97
N SER A 5 -3.75 8.00 7.06
CA SER A 5 -2.88 8.21 5.90
C SER A 5 -1.50 8.75 6.35
N GLY A 6 -0.45 8.35 5.64
CA GLY A 6 0.91 8.88 5.87
C GLY A 6 1.69 8.29 7.05
N ILE A 7 1.16 7.27 7.75
CA ILE A 7 1.84 6.67 8.92
C ILE A 7 2.76 5.49 8.58
N GLY A 8 3.00 5.21 7.29
CA GLY A 8 4.02 4.24 6.87
C GLY A 8 3.49 2.86 6.47
N LYS A 9 2.18 2.65 6.30
CA LYS A 9 1.61 1.37 5.86
C LYS A 9 2.24 0.85 4.56
N THR A 10 2.22 1.67 3.52
CA THR A 10 2.80 1.33 2.21
C THR A 10 4.33 1.14 2.27
N GLU A 11 5.03 1.97 3.07
CA GLU A 11 6.49 1.82 3.27
C GLU A 11 6.83 0.51 4.01
N THR A 12 5.99 0.08 4.95
CA THR A 12 6.15 -1.22 5.62
C THR A 12 5.97 -2.38 4.63
N ALA A 13 4.99 -2.29 3.73
CA ALA A 13 4.81 -3.30 2.68
C ALA A 13 6.02 -3.38 1.73
N LYS A 14 6.58 -2.24 1.32
CA LYS A 14 7.82 -2.18 0.55
C LYS A 14 9.01 -2.80 1.30
N TYR A 15 9.10 -2.53 2.60
CA TYR A 15 10.16 -3.11 3.43
C TYR A 15 10.05 -4.63 3.52
N ILE A 16 8.83 -5.17 3.72
CA ILE A 16 8.58 -6.61 3.70
C ILE A 16 9.04 -7.22 2.37
N SER A 17 8.66 -6.59 1.25
CA SER A 17 9.07 -7.05 -0.09
C SER A 17 10.60 -7.05 -0.26
N SER A 18 11.26 -5.98 0.18
CA SER A 18 12.72 -5.88 0.11
C SER A 18 13.44 -6.95 0.96
N CYS A 19 12.90 -7.28 2.13
CA CYS A 19 13.44 -8.36 2.97
C CYS A 19 13.32 -9.74 2.30
N LEU A 20 12.36 -9.92 1.40
CA LEU A 20 12.21 -11.13 0.61
C LEU A 20 13.00 -11.11 -0.71
N GLY A 21 13.78 -10.05 -0.95
CA GLY A 21 14.62 -9.89 -2.14
C GLY A 21 13.83 -9.71 -3.44
N THR A 22 12.60 -9.22 -3.36
CA THR A 22 11.71 -9.04 -4.52
C THR A 22 11.12 -7.63 -4.57
N ASP A 23 10.70 -7.19 -5.75
CA ASP A 23 9.84 -6.03 -5.88
C ASP A 23 8.40 -6.36 -5.46
N MET A 24 7.60 -5.33 -5.22
CA MET A 24 6.21 -5.47 -4.81
C MET A 24 5.27 -5.09 -5.97
N VAL A 25 4.24 -5.90 -6.21
CA VAL A 25 3.12 -5.50 -7.06
C VAL A 25 2.18 -4.62 -6.23
N ARG A 26 1.98 -3.38 -6.66
CA ARG A 26 1.08 -2.43 -5.99
C ARG A 26 -0.11 -2.09 -6.87
N ILE A 27 -1.29 -2.34 -6.34
CA ILE A 27 -2.58 -2.04 -6.97
C ILE A 27 -3.26 -1.00 -6.08
N GLN A 28 -3.50 0.21 -6.63
CA GLN A 28 -4.06 1.33 -5.88
C GLN A 28 -5.51 1.59 -6.28
N PHE A 29 -6.45 1.34 -5.37
CA PHE A 29 -7.88 1.42 -5.68
C PHE A 29 -8.45 2.83 -5.70
N SER A 30 -7.84 3.81 -5.08
CA SER A 30 -8.28 5.22 -5.20
C SER A 30 -8.25 5.73 -6.64
N MET A 31 -7.41 5.16 -7.49
CA MET A 31 -7.34 5.51 -8.92
C MET A 31 -8.38 4.78 -9.77
N GLN A 32 -9.09 3.79 -9.23
CA GLN A 32 -10.03 2.91 -9.93
C GLN A 32 -11.51 3.26 -9.64
N GLN A 33 -11.83 4.55 -9.45
CA GLN A 33 -13.18 4.98 -9.06
C GLN A 33 -14.13 5.28 -10.25
N THR A 34 -13.74 4.95 -11.48
CA THR A 34 -14.51 5.21 -12.70
C THR A 34 -15.23 3.95 -13.22
N ASN A 35 -16.07 4.10 -14.26
CA ASN A 35 -16.71 2.96 -14.95
C ASN A 35 -15.69 1.92 -15.47
N SER A 36 -14.44 2.29 -15.66
CA SER A 36 -13.34 1.39 -15.99
C SER A 36 -12.94 0.46 -14.82
N ALA A 37 -13.31 0.79 -13.57
CA ALA A 37 -12.98 -0.06 -12.41
C ALA A 37 -13.61 -1.45 -12.51
N TYR A 38 -14.84 -1.55 -13.02
CA TYR A 38 -15.49 -2.84 -13.24
C TYR A 38 -14.71 -3.68 -14.25
N GLN A 39 -14.37 -3.10 -15.40
CA GLN A 39 -13.60 -3.77 -16.46
C GLN A 39 -12.21 -4.17 -15.97
N TYR A 40 -11.57 -3.31 -15.18
CA TYR A 40 -10.27 -3.61 -14.60
C TYR A 40 -10.32 -4.81 -13.62
N ILE A 41 -11.36 -4.90 -12.77
CA ILE A 41 -11.47 -5.96 -11.75
C ILE A 41 -12.02 -7.26 -12.36
N PHE A 42 -13.07 -7.19 -13.17
CA PHE A 42 -13.77 -8.35 -13.69
C PHE A 42 -13.33 -8.78 -15.10
N GLY A 43 -12.43 -8.02 -15.71
CA GLY A 43 -11.98 -8.22 -17.06
C GLY A 43 -12.88 -7.52 -18.10
N ALA A 44 -12.26 -7.11 -19.17
CA ALA A 44 -12.92 -6.55 -20.38
C ALA A 44 -12.59 -7.41 -21.60
N ASP A 45 -12.56 -6.81 -22.77
CA ASP A 45 -12.16 -7.50 -24.00
C ASP A 45 -10.71 -8.01 -23.92
N HIS A 46 -10.45 -9.10 -24.65
CA HIS A 46 -9.10 -9.67 -24.72
C HIS A 46 -8.08 -8.63 -25.20
N GLY A 47 -7.10 -8.35 -24.37
CA GLY A 47 -6.02 -7.41 -24.67
C GLY A 47 -6.02 -6.13 -23.83
N GLU A 48 -7.11 -5.79 -23.17
CA GLU A 48 -7.16 -4.66 -22.24
C GLU A 48 -6.47 -4.99 -20.91
N ASP A 49 -6.01 -3.95 -20.21
CA ASP A 49 -5.37 -4.12 -18.91
C ASP A 49 -6.43 -4.47 -17.86
N SER A 50 -6.14 -5.53 -17.06
CA SER A 50 -6.98 -5.98 -15.96
C SER A 50 -6.12 -6.36 -14.77
N LEU A 51 -6.75 -6.46 -13.60
CA LEU A 51 -6.11 -6.90 -12.37
C LEU A 51 -5.49 -8.31 -12.56
N ALA A 52 -6.20 -9.24 -13.21
CA ALA A 52 -5.66 -10.57 -13.49
C ALA A 52 -4.40 -10.50 -14.37
N ARG A 53 -4.37 -9.64 -15.38
CA ARG A 53 -3.17 -9.46 -16.21
C ARG A 53 -1.98 -8.89 -15.43
N GLU A 54 -2.20 -7.94 -14.55
CA GLU A 54 -1.14 -7.44 -13.67
C GLU A 54 -0.62 -8.55 -12.75
N LEU A 55 -1.52 -9.35 -12.19
CA LEU A 55 -1.15 -10.50 -11.36
C LEU A 55 -0.41 -11.60 -12.15
N ILE A 56 -0.73 -11.82 -13.42
CA ILE A 56 0.01 -12.76 -14.29
C ILE A 56 1.42 -12.26 -14.55
N ARG A 57 1.57 -10.96 -14.83
CA ARG A 57 2.87 -10.34 -15.15
C ARG A 57 3.76 -10.10 -13.93
N ARG A 58 3.27 -10.38 -12.73
CA ARG A 58 4.00 -10.10 -11.49
C ARG A 58 5.36 -10.80 -11.48
N SER A 59 6.37 -10.07 -11.04
CA SER A 59 7.71 -10.60 -10.74
C SER A 59 7.89 -10.94 -9.25
N SER A 60 6.88 -10.70 -8.42
CA SER A 60 6.92 -10.83 -6.97
C SER A 60 5.73 -11.60 -6.42
N ASN A 61 5.96 -12.27 -5.30
CA ASN A 61 4.88 -12.88 -4.50
C ASN A 61 4.40 -11.97 -3.35
N VAL A 62 4.75 -10.68 -3.36
CA VAL A 62 4.17 -9.68 -2.47
C VAL A 62 3.24 -8.78 -3.25
N ILE A 63 1.96 -8.79 -2.90
CA ILE A 63 0.88 -8.04 -3.54
C ILE A 63 0.34 -7.05 -2.52
N LEU A 64 0.40 -5.76 -2.84
CA LEU A 64 -0.20 -4.69 -2.05
C LEU A 64 -1.48 -4.22 -2.72
N LEU A 65 -2.60 -4.44 -2.07
CA LEU A 65 -3.90 -3.87 -2.38
C LEU A 65 -4.04 -2.58 -1.57
N ASP A 66 -3.58 -1.47 -2.16
CA ASP A 66 -3.46 -0.18 -1.46
C ASP A 66 -4.78 0.59 -1.51
N GLU A 67 -5.18 1.16 -0.37
CA GLU A 67 -6.46 1.85 -0.18
C GLU A 67 -7.67 0.96 -0.49
N PHE A 68 -7.64 -0.27 0.03
CA PHE A 68 -8.71 -1.26 -0.18
C PHE A 68 -10.07 -0.79 0.36
N ASP A 69 -10.10 0.16 1.28
CA ASP A 69 -11.30 0.86 1.74
C ASP A 69 -12.02 1.68 0.63
N LYS A 70 -11.37 1.90 -0.50
CA LYS A 70 -11.95 2.59 -1.67
C LYS A 70 -12.61 1.64 -2.67
N VAL A 71 -12.43 0.34 -2.51
CA VAL A 71 -13.10 -0.66 -3.35
C VAL A 71 -14.60 -0.62 -3.07
N SER A 72 -15.41 -0.54 -4.14
CA SER A 72 -16.86 -0.62 -3.99
C SER A 72 -17.26 -1.99 -3.40
N PRO A 73 -18.18 -2.05 -2.41
CA PRO A 73 -18.66 -3.33 -1.87
C PRO A 73 -19.19 -4.29 -2.93
N SER A 74 -19.71 -3.78 -4.06
CA SER A 74 -20.14 -4.60 -5.20
C SER A 74 -19.04 -5.41 -5.86
N PHE A 75 -17.77 -5.02 -5.63
CA PHE A 75 -16.60 -5.70 -6.19
C PHE A 75 -15.95 -6.72 -5.24
N TYR A 76 -16.40 -6.79 -3.99
CA TYR A 76 -15.79 -7.69 -3.00
C TYR A 76 -15.85 -9.17 -3.41
N ASN A 77 -16.86 -9.57 -4.19
CA ASN A 77 -17.00 -10.95 -4.67
C ASN A 77 -15.78 -11.41 -5.49
N ALA A 78 -15.12 -10.50 -6.22
CA ALA A 78 -13.91 -10.81 -6.97
C ALA A 78 -12.72 -11.20 -6.08
N PHE A 79 -12.73 -10.76 -4.82
CA PHE A 79 -11.64 -11.00 -3.88
C PHE A 79 -11.87 -12.19 -2.94
N TYR A 80 -13.11 -12.73 -2.84
CA TYR A 80 -13.37 -13.84 -1.93
C TYR A 80 -12.51 -15.06 -2.27
N GLN A 81 -12.50 -15.47 -3.54
CA GLN A 81 -11.72 -16.62 -3.97
C GLN A 81 -10.21 -16.36 -3.85
N MET A 82 -9.77 -15.14 -4.08
CA MET A 82 -8.39 -14.72 -3.90
C MET A 82 -7.92 -14.89 -2.44
N PHE A 83 -8.77 -14.53 -1.47
CA PHE A 83 -8.42 -14.61 -0.06
C PHE A 83 -8.63 -16.02 0.54
N ASP A 84 -9.61 -16.79 0.04
CA ASP A 84 -9.94 -18.13 0.55
C ASP A 84 -9.06 -19.21 -0.08
N GLU A 85 -8.94 -19.20 -1.40
CA GLU A 85 -8.35 -20.29 -2.19
C GLU A 85 -7.01 -19.89 -2.81
N GLY A 86 -6.62 -18.62 -2.72
CA GLY A 86 -5.42 -18.11 -3.37
C GLY A 86 -5.54 -18.10 -4.90
N THR A 87 -6.74 -17.91 -5.43
CA THR A 87 -6.98 -17.84 -6.87
C THR A 87 -7.77 -16.58 -7.21
N PHE A 88 -7.25 -15.74 -8.12
CA PHE A 88 -7.98 -14.61 -8.65
C PHE A 88 -8.49 -14.92 -10.07
N VAL A 89 -9.79 -14.73 -10.29
CA VAL A 89 -10.45 -15.04 -11.56
C VAL A 89 -11.16 -13.80 -12.09
N ASP A 90 -10.90 -13.44 -13.35
CA ASP A 90 -11.70 -12.49 -14.11
C ASP A 90 -12.36 -13.21 -15.32
N ALA A 91 -12.99 -12.44 -16.21
CA ALA A 91 -13.67 -12.99 -17.39
C ALA A 91 -12.73 -13.76 -18.34
N ASN A 92 -11.42 -13.48 -18.31
CA ASN A 92 -10.46 -13.96 -19.29
C ASN A 92 -9.37 -14.87 -18.69
N TYR A 93 -9.07 -14.69 -17.41
CA TYR A 93 -7.90 -15.30 -16.78
C TYR A 93 -8.21 -15.88 -15.40
N SER A 94 -7.47 -16.94 -15.06
CA SER A 94 -7.39 -17.50 -13.71
C SER A 94 -5.94 -17.47 -13.26
N VAL A 95 -5.67 -16.86 -12.12
CA VAL A 95 -4.30 -16.59 -11.64
C VAL A 95 -4.11 -17.20 -10.26
N ASP A 96 -3.12 -18.09 -10.12
CA ASP A 96 -2.70 -18.64 -8.84
C ASP A 96 -1.89 -17.59 -8.05
N VAL A 97 -2.39 -17.21 -6.89
CA VAL A 97 -1.75 -16.35 -5.88
C VAL A 97 -1.65 -17.02 -4.52
N SER A 98 -1.82 -18.35 -4.44
CA SER A 98 -1.81 -19.12 -3.20
C SER A 98 -0.49 -19.02 -2.42
N LYS A 99 0.61 -18.73 -3.11
CA LYS A 99 1.94 -18.51 -2.51
C LYS A 99 2.30 -17.04 -2.32
N CYS A 100 1.33 -16.14 -2.47
CA CYS A 100 1.55 -14.71 -2.32
C CYS A 100 1.25 -14.23 -0.90
N ILE A 101 2.00 -13.23 -0.47
CA ILE A 101 1.66 -12.40 0.69
C ILE A 101 0.81 -11.24 0.17
N ILE A 102 -0.46 -11.24 0.54
CA ILE A 102 -1.40 -10.19 0.15
C ILE A 102 -1.55 -9.22 1.31
N ILE A 103 -1.23 -7.96 1.08
CA ILE A 103 -1.32 -6.89 2.06
C ILE A 103 -2.39 -5.92 1.60
N CYS A 104 -3.44 -5.73 2.41
CA CYS A 104 -4.45 -4.70 2.20
C CYS A 104 -4.16 -3.52 3.13
N THR A 105 -4.15 -2.30 2.63
CA THR A 105 -4.12 -1.09 3.46
C THR A 105 -5.47 -0.42 3.46
N THR A 106 -5.85 0.15 4.59
CA THR A 106 -7.07 0.96 4.74
C THR A 106 -6.79 2.16 5.65
N ASN A 107 -7.70 3.14 5.66
CA ASN A 107 -7.62 4.29 6.55
C ASN A 107 -8.47 4.12 7.83
N TYR A 108 -9.04 2.94 8.06
CA TYR A 108 -9.71 2.63 9.31
C TYR A 108 -8.72 2.56 10.46
N ARG A 109 -9.14 3.00 11.65
CA ARG A 109 -8.27 3.12 12.83
C ARG A 109 -8.37 1.94 13.78
N THR A 110 -9.49 1.23 13.75
CA THR A 110 -9.75 0.08 14.63
C THR A 110 -10.25 -1.12 13.83
N GLU A 111 -10.20 -2.28 14.45
CA GLU A 111 -10.71 -3.53 13.87
C GLU A 111 -12.23 -3.48 13.71
N GLU A 112 -12.95 -2.90 14.69
CA GLU A 112 -14.39 -2.74 14.66
C GLU A 112 -14.83 -1.83 13.51
N GLU A 113 -14.08 -0.76 13.26
CA GLU A 113 -14.32 0.14 12.14
C GLU A 113 -14.08 -0.59 10.81
N ALA A 114 -12.98 -1.31 10.69
CA ALA A 114 -12.67 -2.09 9.50
C ALA A 114 -13.74 -3.17 9.23
N GLU A 115 -14.16 -3.92 10.23
CA GLU A 115 -15.21 -4.94 10.09
C GLU A 115 -16.54 -4.31 9.71
N LYS A 116 -16.91 -3.18 10.31
CA LYS A 116 -18.15 -2.47 10.03
C LYS A 116 -18.25 -2.02 8.56
N TYR A 117 -17.18 -1.47 7.99
CA TYR A 117 -17.21 -0.87 6.66
C TYR A 117 -16.83 -1.85 5.54
N LEU A 118 -15.91 -2.78 5.77
CA LEU A 118 -15.57 -3.84 4.82
C LEU A 118 -16.63 -4.96 4.82
N GLY A 119 -17.35 -5.10 5.93
CA GLY A 119 -18.29 -6.20 6.19
C GLY A 119 -17.58 -7.45 6.68
N THR A 120 -18.26 -8.18 7.58
CA THR A 120 -17.75 -9.43 8.16
C THR A 120 -17.26 -10.44 7.10
N PRO A 121 -17.90 -10.60 5.91
CA PRO A 121 -17.44 -11.56 4.91
C PRO A 121 -16.02 -11.29 4.38
N ILE A 122 -15.63 -10.02 4.17
CA ILE A 122 -14.25 -9.67 3.79
C ILE A 122 -13.34 -9.70 5.00
N TYR A 123 -13.79 -9.08 6.11
CA TYR A 123 -12.95 -8.93 7.29
C TYR A 123 -12.46 -10.28 7.87
N SER A 124 -13.34 -11.28 7.93
CA SER A 124 -13.01 -12.62 8.45
C SER A 124 -11.98 -13.40 7.61
N ARG A 125 -11.68 -12.94 6.41
CA ARG A 125 -10.69 -13.55 5.50
C ARG A 125 -9.27 -13.05 5.71
N PHE A 126 -9.09 -11.98 6.49
CA PHE A 126 -7.76 -11.53 6.83
C PHE A 126 -7.13 -12.42 7.90
N SER A 127 -6.01 -13.03 7.57
CA SER A 127 -5.25 -13.90 8.51
C SER A 127 -4.66 -13.10 9.67
N LYS A 128 -4.35 -11.82 9.47
CA LYS A 128 -3.73 -10.94 10.45
C LYS A 128 -4.12 -9.48 10.23
N VAL A 129 -4.50 -8.82 11.30
CA VAL A 129 -4.71 -7.37 11.33
C VAL A 129 -3.55 -6.71 12.05
N ILE A 130 -3.02 -5.63 11.49
CA ILE A 130 -1.94 -4.82 12.07
C ILE A 130 -2.40 -3.36 12.08
N ILE A 131 -2.48 -2.80 13.28
CA ILE A 131 -2.87 -1.41 13.50
C ILE A 131 -1.61 -0.55 13.56
N PHE A 132 -1.56 0.47 12.73
CA PHE A 132 -0.52 1.49 12.71
C PHE A 132 -0.98 2.66 13.57
N ASN A 133 -0.30 2.90 14.67
CA ASN A 133 -0.56 4.04 15.53
C ASN A 133 0.08 5.32 14.98
N PRO A 134 -0.42 6.51 15.33
CA PRO A 134 0.22 7.76 14.99
C PRO A 134 1.68 7.77 15.43
N ILE A 135 2.56 8.26 14.54
CA ILE A 135 4.00 8.34 14.80
C ILE A 135 4.23 9.45 15.84
N ASN A 136 4.93 9.12 16.92
CA ASN A 136 5.32 10.11 17.93
C ASN A 136 6.36 11.10 17.40
N VAL A 137 6.56 12.21 18.12
CA VAL A 137 7.47 13.30 17.69
C VAL A 137 8.90 12.81 17.52
N ASP A 138 9.38 11.96 18.42
CA ASP A 138 10.77 11.47 18.38
C ASP A 138 11.01 10.59 17.16
N ASP A 139 10.06 9.72 16.80
CA ASP A 139 10.15 8.90 15.61
C ASP A 139 10.01 9.73 14.33
N LYS A 140 9.15 10.76 14.32
CA LYS A 140 9.08 11.72 13.20
C LYS A 140 10.44 12.41 12.98
N LEU A 141 11.11 12.84 14.06
CA LEU A 141 12.43 13.46 13.98
C LEU A 141 13.48 12.46 13.45
N ARG A 142 13.45 11.21 13.89
CA ARG A 142 14.35 10.15 13.37
C ARG A 142 14.13 9.89 11.88
N ILE A 143 12.89 9.87 11.42
CA ILE A 143 12.53 9.71 10.01
C ILE A 143 13.04 10.91 9.21
N ALA A 144 12.79 12.13 9.68
CA ALA A 144 13.25 13.36 9.02
C ALA A 144 14.77 13.39 8.84
N ARG A 145 15.53 13.02 9.87
CA ARG A 145 17.00 12.91 9.79
C ARG A 145 17.45 11.89 8.75
N LYS A 146 16.88 10.69 8.75
CA LYS A 146 17.20 9.68 7.74
C LYS A 146 16.86 10.11 6.32
N CYS A 147 15.73 10.80 6.12
CA CYS A 147 15.37 11.35 4.82
C CYS A 147 16.38 12.44 4.38
N TYR A 148 16.76 13.31 5.30
CA TYR A 148 17.77 14.34 5.06
C TYR A 148 19.13 13.72 4.69
N GLU A 149 19.62 12.74 5.44
CA GLU A 149 20.88 12.04 5.16
C GLU A 149 20.87 11.39 3.76
N ARG A 150 19.75 10.75 3.37
CA ARG A 150 19.59 10.19 2.03
C ARG A 150 19.62 11.26 0.94
N LEU A 151 18.95 12.39 1.18
CA LEU A 151 18.93 13.52 0.24
C LEU A 151 20.35 14.06 0.04
N ILE A 152 21.05 14.34 1.14
CA ILE A 152 22.42 14.87 1.11
C ILE A 152 23.40 13.91 0.39
N ALA A 153 23.17 12.60 0.49
CA ALA A 153 23.99 11.62 -0.20
C ALA A 153 23.80 11.58 -1.73
N GLN A 154 22.70 12.15 -2.23
CA GLN A 154 22.34 12.13 -3.66
C GLN A 154 22.62 13.44 -4.40
N VAL A 155 22.89 14.53 -3.67
CA VAL A 155 23.14 15.85 -4.27
C VAL A 155 24.63 16.10 -4.47
N ASN A 156 24.99 16.99 -5.40
CA ASN A 156 26.37 17.41 -5.63
C ASN A 156 26.92 18.28 -4.48
N ALA A 157 28.20 18.57 -4.50
CA ALA A 157 28.88 19.27 -3.41
C ALA A 157 28.39 20.73 -3.23
N GLU A 158 27.99 21.40 -4.31
CA GLU A 158 27.49 22.79 -4.28
C GLU A 158 26.10 22.84 -3.63
N ASP A 159 25.19 21.99 -4.06
CA ASP A 159 23.83 21.89 -3.50
C ASP A 159 23.89 21.44 -2.04
N LYS A 160 24.79 20.50 -1.71
CA LYS A 160 25.00 20.05 -0.33
C LYS A 160 25.39 21.23 0.56
N ALA A 161 26.37 22.04 0.16
CA ALA A 161 26.80 23.20 0.91
C ALA A 161 25.67 24.23 1.09
N LEU A 162 24.83 24.43 0.06
CA LEU A 162 23.67 25.30 0.12
C LEU A 162 22.62 24.80 1.12
N ILE A 163 22.32 23.52 1.12
CA ILE A 163 21.36 22.88 2.01
C ILE A 163 21.85 22.97 3.48
N GLU A 164 23.12 22.66 3.72
CA GLU A 164 23.71 22.72 5.06
C GLU A 164 23.81 24.15 5.60
N ASN A 165 24.23 25.11 4.79
CA ASN A 165 24.35 26.53 5.17
C ASN A 165 22.98 27.17 5.49
N ASN A 166 21.88 26.70 4.91
CA ASN A 166 20.54 27.23 5.17
C ASN A 166 19.82 26.51 6.33
N SER A 167 20.52 25.64 7.07
CA SER A 167 19.97 24.95 8.26
C SER A 167 18.62 24.27 8.01
N ILE A 168 18.45 23.68 6.83
CA ILE A 168 17.18 23.08 6.38
C ILE A 168 16.72 21.99 7.35
N LEU A 169 17.62 21.15 7.84
CA LEU A 169 17.29 20.12 8.82
C LEU A 169 16.69 20.73 10.10
N SER A 170 17.32 21.76 10.65
CA SER A 170 16.86 22.43 11.87
C SER A 170 15.49 23.08 11.70
N PHE A 171 15.20 23.59 10.50
CA PHE A 171 13.87 24.10 10.16
C PHE A 171 12.81 22.99 10.22
N PHE A 172 13.04 21.84 9.59
CA PHE A 172 12.13 20.70 9.62
C PHE A 172 11.96 20.14 11.05
N GLU A 173 13.04 20.02 11.82
CA GLU A 173 12.96 19.55 13.21
C GLU A 173 12.11 20.48 14.08
N ARG A 174 12.17 21.79 13.87
CA ARG A 174 11.33 22.76 14.57
C ARG A 174 9.86 22.60 14.18
N VAL A 175 9.55 22.53 12.88
CA VAL A 175 8.17 22.33 12.40
C VAL A 175 7.55 21.04 12.96
N ILE A 176 8.32 19.96 13.02
CA ILE A 176 7.85 18.68 13.58
C ILE A 176 7.55 18.78 15.09
N LYS A 177 8.29 19.60 15.84
CA LYS A 177 8.09 19.79 17.29
C LYS A 177 6.91 20.72 17.62
N GLU A 178 6.63 21.66 16.74
CA GLU A 178 5.60 22.69 16.95
C GLU A 178 4.21 22.25 16.41
N GLY A 179 4.14 21.31 15.50
CA GLY A 179 2.92 20.85 14.82
C GLY A 179 2.48 19.49 15.16
#